data_7e292ebdc553b8bacb5f4439c8150629
#
_entry.id   7e292ebdc553b8bacb5f4439c8150629
#
_cell.length_a   1.000
_cell.length_b   1.000
_cell.length_c   1.000
_cell.angle_alpha   90.00
_cell.angle_beta   90.00
_cell.angle_gamma   90.00
#
_symmetry.space_group_name_H-M   'P 1'
#
loop_
_entity.id
_entity.type
_entity.pdbx_description
1 polymer ?
#
loop_
_entity_poly.entity_id
_entity_poly.type
_entity_poly.pdbx_seq_one_letter_code
_entity_poly.pdbx_strand_id
1 'polypeptide(L)'
;MNGLHFSTSNKKKFKLSALATRVALVCVTLAIAALAASAQDGAMSPYQDEKDGVSAGGKWMQFQSEDKMTGAKKVRFELLADNYLKEDQDFKPRVELFCSNGKLSFADFNPGARLAPPNRPGFWGQPQMEVMVRIDETHSYHGWNWIRGRALSMDKGTTRGLMGAQVFKVEVRTRGGREIAEFSPGGLNVDMVRQSCDLTPKKPSKN
;
A
#
# COMPACT_ATOMS: atom_id res chain seq x y z
N MET A 1 -34.71 83.41 2.41
CA MET A 1 -33.33 83.49 2.38
C MET A 1 -32.82 82.12 2.32
N ASN A 2 -31.99 81.82 1.41
CA ASN A 2 -31.29 80.53 1.14
C ASN A 2 -32.12 79.38 0.62
N GLY A 3 -32.10 79.27 -0.72
CA GLY A 3 -32.65 78.18 -1.49
C GLY A 3 -31.76 76.97 -1.44
N LEU A 4 -32.38 75.79 -1.39
CA LEU A 4 -31.73 74.50 -1.54
C LEU A 4 -31.98 73.96 -2.94
N HIS A 5 -30.90 73.82 -3.72
CA HIS A 5 -30.87 73.20 -5.03
C HIS A 5 -30.92 71.66 -4.85
N PHE A 6 -31.97 71.04 -5.43
CA PHE A 6 -32.04 69.56 -5.57
C PHE A 6 -31.28 69.17 -6.83
N SER A 7 -30.22 68.39 -6.64
CA SER A 7 -29.47 67.78 -7.71
C SER A 7 -30.07 66.40 -8.04
N THR A 8 -30.51 66.22 -9.29
CA THR A 8 -31.05 64.97 -9.84
C THR A 8 -29.93 63.96 -10.14
N SER A 9 -29.90 62.88 -9.39
CA SER A 9 -28.98 61.76 -9.60
C SER A 9 -29.35 60.92 -10.83
N ASN A 10 -28.44 60.87 -11.76
CA ASN A 10 -28.55 60.15 -13.05
C ASN A 10 -28.28 58.63 -12.85
N LYS A 11 -29.33 57.82 -12.83
CA LYS A 11 -29.22 56.35 -12.76
C LYS A 11 -28.72 55.80 -14.10
N LYS A 12 -27.40 55.61 -14.23
CA LYS A 12 -26.82 54.79 -15.33
C LYS A 12 -27.19 53.33 -15.10
N LYS A 13 -28.10 52.80 -15.93
CA LYS A 13 -28.39 51.37 -16.04
C LYS A 13 -27.17 50.67 -16.61
N PHE A 14 -26.46 49.91 -15.81
CA PHE A 14 -25.42 49.00 -16.24
C PHE A 14 -26.12 47.86 -16.98
N LYS A 15 -25.98 47.82 -18.31
CA LYS A 15 -26.25 46.59 -19.10
C LYS A 15 -25.12 45.62 -18.82
N LEU A 16 -25.30 44.63 -17.90
CA LEU A 16 -24.41 43.50 -17.79
C LEU A 16 -24.48 42.77 -19.10
N SER A 17 -23.42 42.80 -19.86
CA SER A 17 -23.33 42.16 -21.17
C SER A 17 -23.38 40.63 -21.02
N ALA A 18 -24.10 39.96 -21.88
CA ALA A 18 -24.19 38.49 -21.98
C ALA A 18 -22.83 37.80 -22.10
N LEU A 19 -21.78 38.57 -22.34
CA LEU A 19 -20.39 38.09 -22.41
C LEU A 19 -19.86 37.65 -21.04
N ALA A 20 -20.17 38.37 -19.97
CA ALA A 20 -19.70 38.04 -18.61
C ALA A 20 -20.27 36.70 -18.10
N THR A 21 -21.52 36.39 -18.48
CA THR A 21 -22.16 35.13 -18.06
C THR A 21 -21.57 33.91 -18.79
N ARG A 22 -21.15 34.08 -20.05
CA ARG A 22 -20.52 32.98 -20.81
C ARG A 22 -19.11 32.67 -20.34
N VAL A 23 -18.33 33.66 -19.92
CA VAL A 23 -16.98 33.45 -19.36
C VAL A 23 -17.04 32.75 -18.02
N ALA A 24 -17.99 33.10 -17.15
CA ALA A 24 -18.18 32.45 -15.87
C ALA A 24 -18.56 30.96 -16.02
N LEU A 25 -19.40 30.63 -17.00
CA LEU A 25 -19.82 29.23 -17.26
C LEU A 25 -18.65 28.37 -17.77
N VAL A 26 -17.79 28.90 -18.63
CA VAL A 26 -16.61 28.18 -19.15
C VAL A 26 -15.56 27.93 -18.04
N CYS A 27 -15.36 28.89 -17.13
CA CYS A 27 -14.45 28.72 -16.00
C CYS A 27 -14.93 27.64 -15.01
N VAL A 28 -16.23 27.52 -14.79
CA VAL A 28 -16.79 26.47 -13.90
C VAL A 28 -16.65 25.08 -14.51
N THR A 29 -16.85 24.93 -15.83
CA THR A 29 -16.68 23.63 -16.49
C THR A 29 -15.22 23.20 -16.56
N LEU A 30 -14.26 24.10 -16.72
CA LEU A 30 -12.83 23.81 -16.66
C LEU A 30 -12.36 23.42 -15.23
N ALA A 31 -12.94 24.03 -14.19
CA ALA A 31 -12.62 23.68 -12.80
C ALA A 31 -13.12 22.27 -12.42
N ILE A 32 -14.28 21.85 -12.94
CA ILE A 32 -14.82 20.50 -12.68
C ILE A 32 -13.98 19.43 -13.42
N ALA A 33 -13.48 19.72 -14.62
CA ALA A 33 -12.60 18.81 -15.37
C ALA A 33 -11.23 18.62 -14.68
N ALA A 34 -10.70 19.67 -14.02
CA ALA A 34 -9.45 19.58 -13.29
C ALA A 34 -9.58 18.76 -11.98
N LEU A 35 -10.74 18.71 -11.35
CA LEU A 35 -10.99 17.89 -10.16
C LEU A 35 -11.13 16.38 -10.48
N ALA A 36 -11.54 16.04 -11.72
CA ALA A 36 -11.62 14.63 -12.15
C ALA A 36 -10.25 14.04 -12.50
N ALA A 37 -9.23 14.85 -12.80
CA ALA A 37 -7.89 14.38 -13.16
C ALA A 37 -7.01 14.03 -11.96
N SER A 38 -7.37 14.43 -10.74
CA SER A 38 -6.59 14.17 -9.51
C SER A 38 -6.96 12.87 -8.78
N ALA A 39 -7.94 12.10 -9.28
CA ALA A 39 -8.38 10.85 -8.66
C ALA A 39 -7.67 9.59 -9.22
N GLN A 40 -6.61 9.73 -10.02
CA GLN A 40 -5.92 8.60 -10.65
C GLN A 40 -4.55 8.26 -10.05
N ASP A 41 -4.21 8.76 -8.86
CA ASP A 41 -3.10 8.23 -8.08
C ASP A 41 -3.48 6.99 -7.25
N GLY A 42 -4.39 6.17 -7.75
CA GLY A 42 -4.51 4.78 -7.34
C GLY A 42 -3.19 4.12 -7.66
N ALA A 43 -2.43 3.72 -6.62
CA ALA A 43 -1.24 2.92 -6.79
C ALA A 43 -1.58 1.77 -7.74
N MET A 44 -1.12 1.86 -9.00
CA MET A 44 -1.22 0.76 -9.95
C MET A 44 -0.56 -0.44 -9.28
N SER A 45 -1.37 -1.41 -8.88
CA SER A 45 -0.84 -2.72 -8.55
C SER A 45 -0.04 -3.17 -9.77
N PRO A 46 1.22 -3.59 -9.62
CA PRO A 46 1.99 -4.10 -10.76
C PRO A 46 1.36 -5.36 -11.39
N TYR A 47 0.20 -5.77 -10.92
CA TYR A 47 -0.53 -6.98 -11.29
C TYR A 47 -1.96 -6.68 -11.75
N GLN A 48 -2.13 -5.77 -12.69
CA GLN A 48 -3.45 -5.41 -13.26
C GLN A 48 -4.19 -6.57 -13.94
N ASP A 49 -3.51 -7.68 -14.24
CA ASP A 49 -4.05 -8.86 -14.90
C ASP A 49 -4.13 -10.08 -13.95
N GLU A 50 -4.15 -9.88 -12.63
CA GLU A 50 -4.33 -11.00 -11.69
C GLU A 50 -5.74 -11.60 -11.82
N LYS A 51 -5.80 -12.94 -11.86
CA LYS A 51 -7.05 -13.68 -11.73
C LYS A 51 -7.59 -13.54 -10.32
N ASP A 52 -8.88 -13.79 -10.16
CA ASP A 52 -9.51 -13.84 -8.83
C ASP A 52 -8.70 -14.72 -7.88
N GLY A 53 -8.54 -14.24 -6.65
CA GLY A 53 -7.75 -14.95 -5.64
C GLY A 53 -8.39 -16.27 -5.26
N VAL A 54 -7.58 -17.31 -5.13
CA VAL A 54 -8.00 -18.62 -4.62
C VAL A 54 -7.40 -18.86 -3.24
N SER A 55 -8.09 -19.62 -2.39
CA SER A 55 -7.57 -19.95 -1.06
C SER A 55 -6.27 -20.74 -1.17
N ALA A 56 -5.24 -20.28 -0.47
CA ALA A 56 -3.96 -20.98 -0.30
C ALA A 56 -3.85 -21.68 1.07
N GLY A 57 -4.97 -21.82 1.78
CA GLY A 57 -5.06 -22.40 3.11
C GLY A 57 -5.00 -21.36 4.24
N GLY A 58 -5.71 -21.62 5.33
CA GLY A 58 -5.88 -20.65 6.41
C GLY A 58 -6.47 -19.34 5.91
N LYS A 59 -5.82 -18.23 6.24
CA LYS A 59 -6.19 -16.88 5.78
C LYS A 59 -5.42 -16.43 4.53
N TRP A 60 -4.60 -17.31 3.95
CA TRP A 60 -3.82 -17.00 2.78
C TRP A 60 -4.63 -17.08 1.48
N MET A 61 -4.39 -16.11 0.62
CA MET A 61 -4.92 -16.09 -0.74
C MET A 61 -3.79 -16.21 -1.76
N GLN A 62 -4.04 -16.92 -2.86
CA GLN A 62 -3.12 -17.01 -3.99
C GLN A 62 -3.73 -16.32 -5.20
N PHE A 63 -2.96 -15.47 -5.85
CA PHE A 63 -3.29 -14.80 -7.08
C PHE A 63 -2.31 -15.25 -8.18
N GLN A 64 -2.81 -15.44 -9.40
CA GLN A 64 -1.99 -15.86 -10.53
C GLN A 64 -2.17 -14.89 -11.69
N SER A 65 -1.07 -14.56 -12.33
CA SER A 65 -1.05 -13.78 -13.55
C SER A 65 0.03 -14.28 -14.50
N GLU A 66 -0.04 -13.86 -15.75
CA GLU A 66 0.97 -14.12 -16.76
C GLU A 66 1.42 -12.80 -17.37
N ASP A 67 2.72 -12.63 -17.47
CA ASP A 67 3.29 -11.49 -18.14
C ASP A 67 3.08 -11.61 -19.64
N LYS A 68 2.26 -10.72 -20.21
CA LYS A 68 1.85 -10.75 -21.62
C LYS A 68 3.01 -10.59 -22.61
N MET A 69 4.12 -9.98 -22.17
CA MET A 69 5.28 -9.75 -23.03
C MET A 69 6.25 -10.93 -23.03
N THR A 70 6.40 -11.58 -21.89
CA THR A 70 7.41 -12.64 -21.71
C THR A 70 6.82 -14.03 -21.52
N GLY A 71 5.51 -14.16 -21.33
CA GLY A 71 4.84 -15.41 -20.95
C GLY A 71 5.24 -15.92 -19.55
N ALA A 72 5.92 -15.09 -18.73
CA ALA A 72 6.36 -15.49 -17.41
C ALA A 72 5.16 -15.64 -16.46
N LYS A 73 5.05 -16.82 -15.85
CA LYS A 73 4.02 -17.07 -14.82
C LYS A 73 4.40 -16.36 -13.52
N LYS A 74 3.49 -15.56 -13.02
CA LYS A 74 3.61 -14.82 -11.76
C LYS A 74 2.58 -15.35 -10.77
N VAL A 75 3.01 -15.59 -9.55
CA VAL A 75 2.15 -16.01 -8.43
C VAL A 75 2.41 -15.10 -7.25
N ARG A 76 1.35 -14.60 -6.65
CA ARG A 76 1.40 -13.80 -5.43
C ARG A 76 0.59 -14.50 -4.35
N PHE A 77 1.18 -14.69 -3.17
CA PHE A 77 0.47 -15.10 -1.97
C PHE A 77 0.30 -13.88 -1.07
N GLU A 78 -0.89 -13.72 -0.54
CA GLU A 78 -1.25 -12.58 0.33
C GLU A 78 -1.83 -13.09 1.65
N LEU A 79 -1.40 -12.48 2.74
CA LEU A 79 -1.98 -12.64 4.07
C LEU A 79 -2.35 -11.26 4.61
N LEU A 80 -3.63 -11.03 4.88
CA LEU A 80 -4.10 -9.81 5.54
C LEU A 80 -3.92 -9.91 7.05
N ALA A 81 -3.60 -8.78 7.67
CA ALA A 81 -3.52 -8.67 9.13
C ALA A 81 -4.89 -8.89 9.79
N ASP A 82 -4.85 -9.29 11.05
CA ASP A 82 -6.05 -9.47 11.88
C ASP A 82 -6.60 -8.12 12.36
N ASN A 83 -5.72 -7.10 12.48
CA ASN A 83 -6.06 -5.77 12.93
C ASN A 83 -5.80 -4.69 11.84
N TYR A 84 -6.37 -3.51 12.06
CA TYR A 84 -6.02 -2.28 11.36
C TYR A 84 -4.97 -1.51 12.15
N LEU A 85 -4.15 -0.70 11.48
CA LEU A 85 -3.33 0.30 12.13
C LEU A 85 -4.17 1.55 12.43
N LYS A 86 -3.76 2.32 13.44
CA LYS A 86 -4.51 3.51 13.87
C LYS A 86 -4.48 4.63 12.84
N GLU A 87 -3.36 4.73 12.10
CA GLU A 87 -3.16 5.79 11.10
C GLU A 87 -4.07 5.61 9.89
N ASP A 88 -4.39 4.37 9.51
CA ASP A 88 -5.26 4.08 8.38
C ASP A 88 -6.15 2.87 8.72
N GLN A 89 -7.46 3.10 8.75
CA GLN A 89 -8.46 2.08 9.05
C GLN A 89 -9.21 1.59 7.79
N ASP A 90 -8.88 2.12 6.62
CA ASP A 90 -9.47 1.69 5.36
C ASP A 90 -8.73 0.47 4.79
N PHE A 91 -7.42 0.35 5.08
CA PHE A 91 -6.57 -0.72 4.55
C PHE A 91 -5.90 -1.50 5.67
N LYS A 92 -6.11 -2.82 5.66
CA LYS A 92 -5.38 -3.72 6.55
C LYS A 92 -3.92 -3.87 6.11
N PRO A 93 -2.99 -3.96 7.07
CA PRO A 93 -1.65 -4.44 6.77
C PRO A 93 -1.69 -5.78 6.05
N ARG A 94 -0.70 -6.04 5.21
CA ARG A 94 -0.59 -7.33 4.51
C ARG A 94 0.85 -7.74 4.30
N VAL A 95 1.04 -9.03 4.23
CA VAL A 95 2.28 -9.68 3.78
C VAL A 95 2.02 -10.28 2.41
N GLU A 96 2.94 -10.04 1.49
CA GLU A 96 2.86 -10.51 0.11
C GLU A 96 4.13 -11.26 -0.28
N LEU A 97 3.98 -12.46 -0.83
CA LEU A 97 5.09 -13.24 -1.40
C LEU A 97 4.95 -13.21 -2.92
N PHE A 98 5.93 -12.69 -3.61
CA PHE A 98 5.94 -12.58 -5.06
C PHE A 98 6.87 -13.60 -5.68
N CYS A 99 6.32 -14.46 -6.54
CA CYS A 99 7.03 -15.54 -7.19
C CYS A 99 6.93 -15.42 -8.70
N SER A 100 8.01 -15.68 -9.39
CA SER A 100 8.08 -15.67 -10.85
C SER A 100 8.82 -16.89 -11.33
N ASN A 101 8.26 -17.60 -12.33
CA ASN A 101 8.83 -18.80 -12.91
C ASN A 101 9.26 -19.85 -11.86
N GLY A 102 8.41 -20.07 -10.86
CA GLY A 102 8.64 -21.06 -9.81
C GLY A 102 9.66 -20.66 -8.74
N LYS A 103 10.08 -19.40 -8.66
CA LYS A 103 11.05 -18.91 -7.65
C LYS A 103 10.53 -17.69 -6.92
N LEU A 104 10.82 -17.60 -5.61
CA LEU A 104 10.56 -16.39 -4.84
C LEU A 104 11.43 -15.25 -5.40
N SER A 105 10.76 -14.20 -5.88
CA SER A 105 11.40 -12.96 -6.32
C SER A 105 11.69 -12.07 -5.13
N PHE A 106 10.67 -11.78 -4.32
CA PHE A 106 10.76 -10.99 -3.09
C PHE A 106 9.53 -11.24 -2.22
N ALA A 107 9.60 -10.76 -0.98
CA ALA A 107 8.48 -10.75 -0.05
C ALA A 107 8.39 -9.36 0.59
N ASP A 108 7.19 -8.81 0.64
CA ASP A 108 6.95 -7.47 1.15
C ASP A 108 5.94 -7.48 2.29
N PHE A 109 6.17 -6.57 3.23
CA PHE A 109 5.20 -6.14 4.23
C PHE A 109 4.68 -4.76 3.84
N ASN A 110 3.39 -4.66 3.60
CA ASN A 110 2.69 -3.41 3.33
C ASN A 110 1.81 -3.07 4.54
N PRO A 111 2.09 -1.99 5.28
CA PRO A 111 1.32 -1.62 6.48
C PRO A 111 -0.08 -1.08 6.16
N GLY A 112 -0.41 -0.78 4.89
CA GLY A 112 -1.63 -0.04 4.53
C GLY A 112 -1.53 1.46 4.83
N ALA A 113 -0.59 1.87 5.67
CA ALA A 113 -0.35 3.25 6.11
C ALA A 113 0.98 3.79 5.57
N ARG A 114 1.22 5.09 5.70
CA ARG A 114 2.50 5.71 5.31
C ARG A 114 3.56 5.44 6.36
N LEU A 115 4.66 4.85 5.91
CA LEU A 115 5.83 4.62 6.75
C LEU A 115 6.53 5.94 7.15
N ALA A 116 7.10 5.95 8.35
CA ALA A 116 8.07 6.97 8.74
C ALA A 116 9.31 6.90 7.84
N PRO A 117 10.16 7.93 7.81
CA PRO A 117 11.44 7.87 7.11
C PRO A 117 12.31 6.69 7.59
N PRO A 118 13.14 6.13 6.69
CA PRO A 118 14.07 5.06 7.05
C PRO A 118 15.02 5.52 8.17
N ASN A 119 15.38 4.62 9.07
CA ASN A 119 16.18 4.94 10.26
C ASN A 119 17.52 4.22 10.32
N ARG A 120 17.87 3.45 9.29
CA ARG A 120 19.19 2.82 9.17
C ARG A 120 19.61 2.67 7.71
N PRO A 121 20.91 2.72 7.40
CA PRO A 121 21.43 2.30 6.11
C PRO A 121 21.54 0.77 6.07
N GLY A 122 21.24 0.18 4.93
CA GLY A 122 21.59 -1.20 4.63
C GLY A 122 23.06 -1.34 4.23
N PHE A 123 23.50 -2.57 4.01
CA PHE A 123 24.90 -2.88 3.70
C PHE A 123 25.46 -2.10 2.48
N TRP A 124 24.63 -1.91 1.47
CA TRP A 124 24.98 -1.16 0.25
C TRP A 124 24.48 0.29 0.26
N GLY A 125 24.15 0.83 1.44
CA GLY A 125 23.62 2.19 1.56
C GLY A 125 22.13 2.34 1.23
N GLN A 126 21.41 1.24 0.89
CA GLN A 126 19.98 1.31 0.64
C GLN A 126 19.23 1.71 1.92
N PRO A 127 18.15 2.51 1.80
CA PRO A 127 17.37 2.91 2.95
C PRO A 127 16.65 1.70 3.57
N GLN A 128 16.82 1.49 4.87
CA GLN A 128 16.16 0.43 5.63
C GLN A 128 15.39 1.01 6.81
N MET A 129 14.35 0.30 7.19
CA MET A 129 13.65 0.51 8.45
C MET A 129 13.95 -0.65 9.38
N GLU A 130 14.37 -0.33 10.61
CA GLU A 130 14.41 -1.31 11.66
C GLU A 130 13.00 -1.60 12.15
N VAL A 131 12.63 -2.87 12.13
CA VAL A 131 11.36 -3.40 12.60
C VAL A 131 11.60 -4.45 13.66
N MET A 132 10.70 -4.56 14.63
CA MET A 132 10.67 -5.69 15.54
C MET A 132 9.67 -6.73 15.02
N VAL A 133 10.14 -7.95 14.84
CA VAL A 133 9.35 -9.07 14.32
C VAL A 133 9.21 -10.12 15.41
N ARG A 134 7.99 -10.59 15.65
CA ARG A 134 7.71 -11.77 16.46
C ARG A 134 7.15 -12.88 15.57
N ILE A 135 7.78 -14.05 15.63
CA ILE A 135 7.31 -15.30 15.03
C ILE A 135 7.11 -16.30 16.15
N ASP A 136 5.87 -16.66 16.42
CA ASP A 136 5.46 -17.47 17.55
C ASP A 136 6.03 -16.90 18.87
N GLU A 137 6.91 -17.62 19.58
CA GLU A 137 7.53 -17.18 20.83
C GLU A 137 8.85 -16.41 20.64
N THR A 138 9.38 -16.35 19.42
CA THR A 138 10.67 -15.71 19.15
C THR A 138 10.47 -14.28 18.61
N HIS A 139 11.21 -13.33 19.17
CA HIS A 139 11.24 -11.97 18.65
C HIS A 139 12.67 -11.55 18.30
N SER A 140 12.81 -10.72 17.26
CA SER A 140 14.09 -10.21 16.78
C SER A 140 13.93 -8.90 16.01
N TYR A 141 15.01 -8.11 15.98
CA TYR A 141 15.07 -6.90 15.15
C TYR A 141 15.62 -7.23 13.78
N HIS A 142 14.97 -6.66 12.75
CA HIS A 142 15.34 -6.82 11.35
C HIS A 142 15.47 -5.46 10.66
N GLY A 143 16.40 -5.37 9.72
CA GLY A 143 16.49 -4.22 8.81
C GLY A 143 15.85 -4.58 7.48
N TRP A 144 14.64 -4.09 7.25
CA TRP A 144 13.96 -4.33 5.98
C TRP A 144 14.12 -3.14 5.03
N ASN A 145 14.30 -3.43 3.73
CA ASN A 145 14.47 -2.38 2.74
C ASN A 145 13.20 -1.55 2.61
N TRP A 146 13.35 -0.23 2.72
CA TRP A 146 12.27 0.73 2.67
C TRP A 146 11.90 1.04 1.22
N ILE A 147 10.65 0.79 0.82
CA ILE A 147 10.18 0.92 -0.55
C ILE A 147 9.21 2.10 -0.64
N ARG A 148 9.71 3.24 -1.14
CA ARG A 148 8.90 4.44 -1.46
C ARG A 148 7.94 4.89 -0.35
N GLY A 149 8.22 4.59 0.91
CA GLY A 149 7.37 4.97 2.04
C GLY A 149 6.06 4.20 2.19
N ARG A 150 5.89 3.11 1.44
CA ARG A 150 4.63 2.34 1.42
C ARG A 150 4.79 0.88 1.81
N ALA A 151 5.96 0.31 1.60
CA ALA A 151 6.21 -1.10 1.89
C ALA A 151 7.64 -1.31 2.40
N LEU A 152 7.88 -2.44 3.02
CA LEU A 152 9.18 -2.92 3.48
C LEU A 152 9.45 -4.29 2.86
N SER A 153 10.58 -4.45 2.17
CA SER A 153 10.97 -5.74 1.65
C SER A 153 11.58 -6.59 2.75
N MET A 154 10.95 -7.72 3.00
CA MET A 154 11.28 -8.66 4.07
C MET A 154 12.52 -9.49 3.70
N ASP A 155 13.32 -9.82 4.70
CA ASP A 155 14.42 -10.77 4.49
C ASP A 155 13.92 -12.22 4.31
N LYS A 156 14.73 -13.02 3.61
CA LYS A 156 14.39 -14.41 3.30
C LYS A 156 14.25 -15.30 4.54
N GLY A 157 14.97 -14.98 5.61
CA GLY A 157 14.90 -15.72 6.88
C GLY A 157 13.54 -15.57 7.54
N THR A 158 13.05 -14.33 7.65
CA THR A 158 11.71 -14.01 8.15
C THR A 158 10.63 -14.64 7.27
N THR A 159 10.75 -14.52 5.95
CA THR A 159 9.80 -15.10 4.99
C THR A 159 9.67 -16.62 5.16
N ARG A 160 10.79 -17.33 5.36
CA ARG A 160 10.77 -18.78 5.62
C ARG A 160 10.20 -19.13 7.00
N GLY A 161 10.46 -18.30 8.01
CA GLY A 161 9.91 -18.48 9.35
C GLY A 161 8.40 -18.35 9.37
N LEU A 162 7.88 -17.39 8.63
CA LEU A 162 6.46 -17.11 8.51
C LEU A 162 5.63 -18.31 8.01
N MET A 163 6.17 -19.11 7.09
CA MET A 163 5.41 -20.22 6.46
C MET A 163 5.02 -21.35 7.41
N GLY A 164 5.67 -21.50 8.55
CA GLY A 164 5.35 -22.52 9.55
C GLY A 164 4.74 -21.96 10.83
N ALA A 165 4.63 -20.64 10.93
CA ALA A 165 4.22 -19.95 12.14
C ALA A 165 2.71 -19.99 12.37
N GLN A 166 2.31 -19.91 13.64
CA GLN A 166 0.92 -19.68 14.04
C GLN A 166 0.64 -18.20 14.32
N VAL A 167 1.65 -17.48 14.80
CA VAL A 167 1.59 -16.07 15.15
C VAL A 167 2.71 -15.32 14.45
N PHE A 168 2.38 -14.22 13.82
CA PHE A 168 3.34 -13.31 13.24
C PHE A 168 2.94 -11.87 13.57
N LYS A 169 3.85 -11.12 14.17
CA LYS A 169 3.62 -9.71 14.50
C LYS A 169 4.78 -8.87 14.01
N VAL A 170 4.45 -7.68 13.51
CA VAL A 170 5.43 -6.70 13.04
C VAL A 170 5.17 -5.37 13.73
N GLU A 171 6.13 -4.92 14.56
CA GLU A 171 6.14 -3.54 15.04
C GLU A 171 6.86 -2.68 14.01
N VAL A 172 6.17 -1.70 13.49
CA VAL A 172 6.63 -0.82 12.43
C VAL A 172 6.46 0.65 12.83
N ARG A 173 7.27 1.52 12.27
CA ARG A 173 7.15 2.97 12.44
C ARG A 173 6.37 3.58 11.28
N THR A 174 5.17 4.05 11.56
CA THR A 174 4.36 4.87 10.66
C THR A 174 4.63 6.36 10.92
N ARG A 175 4.02 7.24 10.16
CA ARG A 175 4.06 8.69 10.47
C ARG A 175 3.34 9.03 11.78
N GLY A 176 2.32 8.25 12.14
CA GLY A 176 1.56 8.37 13.39
C GLY A 176 2.26 7.80 14.62
N GLY A 177 3.40 7.10 14.45
CA GLY A 177 4.14 6.52 15.56
C GLY A 177 4.48 5.05 15.35
N ARG A 178 4.73 4.33 16.46
CA ARG A 178 4.94 2.87 16.44
C ARG A 178 3.60 2.16 16.52
N GLU A 179 3.42 1.19 15.63
CA GLU A 179 2.21 0.39 15.55
C GLU A 179 2.54 -1.08 15.31
N ILE A 180 1.64 -1.96 15.72
CA ILE A 180 1.83 -3.41 15.59
C ILE A 180 0.76 -3.95 14.64
N ALA A 181 1.21 -4.59 13.56
CA ALA A 181 0.40 -5.42 12.69
C ALA A 181 0.46 -6.87 13.18
N GLU A 182 -0.70 -7.51 13.33
CA GLU A 182 -0.84 -8.87 13.83
C GLU A 182 -1.40 -9.77 12.75
N PHE A 183 -0.82 -10.96 12.60
CA PHE A 183 -1.21 -11.92 11.57
C PHE A 183 -1.33 -13.33 12.16
N SER A 184 -2.23 -14.12 11.59
CA SER A 184 -2.41 -15.55 11.86
C SER A 184 -2.01 -16.35 10.60
N PRO A 185 -0.72 -16.63 10.37
CA PRO A 185 -0.23 -17.30 9.16
C PRO A 185 -0.54 -18.80 9.11
N GLY A 186 -1.02 -19.39 10.20
CA GLY A 186 -1.29 -20.81 10.27
C GLY A 186 -2.26 -21.32 9.20
N GLY A 187 -2.07 -22.56 8.78
CA GLY A 187 -2.89 -23.23 7.77
C GLY A 187 -2.48 -23.00 6.33
N LEU A 188 -1.38 -22.27 6.07
CA LEU A 188 -0.83 -22.09 4.72
C LEU A 188 -0.52 -23.47 4.08
N ASN A 189 -0.96 -23.67 2.85
CA ASN A 189 -0.56 -24.82 2.05
C ASN A 189 0.91 -24.66 1.58
N VAL A 190 1.82 -25.20 2.38
CA VAL A 190 3.27 -25.10 2.16
C VAL A 190 3.69 -25.76 0.83
N ASP A 191 3.01 -26.83 0.38
CA ASP A 191 3.33 -27.49 -0.87
C ASP A 191 2.99 -26.58 -2.07
N MET A 192 1.88 -25.85 -1.99
CA MET A 192 1.52 -24.88 -3.02
C MET A 192 2.57 -23.75 -3.12
N VAL A 193 3.05 -23.24 -1.98
CA VAL A 193 4.13 -22.23 -1.95
C VAL A 193 5.44 -22.80 -2.47
N ARG A 194 5.79 -24.03 -2.09
CA ARG A 194 7.03 -24.70 -2.57
C ARG A 194 7.01 -24.89 -4.09
N GLN A 195 5.88 -25.29 -4.66
CA GLN A 195 5.74 -25.47 -6.11
C GLN A 195 5.82 -24.14 -6.88
N SER A 196 5.22 -23.10 -6.31
CA SER A 196 5.13 -21.79 -6.98
C SER A 196 6.35 -20.89 -6.77
N CYS A 197 7.10 -21.08 -5.68
CA CYS A 197 8.13 -20.15 -5.20
C CYS A 197 9.48 -20.79 -4.90
N ASP A 198 9.63 -22.11 -5.00
CA ASP A 198 10.81 -22.83 -4.51
C ASP A 198 11.22 -22.41 -3.09
N LEU A 199 10.24 -22.26 -2.24
CA LEU A 199 10.41 -21.76 -0.87
C LEU A 199 9.97 -22.85 0.11
N THR A 200 10.83 -23.16 1.07
CA THR A 200 10.57 -24.14 2.13
C THR A 200 10.64 -23.49 3.51
N PRO A 201 9.84 -23.95 4.48
CA PRO A 201 9.90 -23.49 5.86
C PRO A 201 11.32 -23.58 6.45
N LYS A 202 11.61 -22.71 7.40
CA LYS A 202 12.85 -22.83 8.19
C LYS A 202 12.79 -24.12 9.02
N LYS A 203 13.82 -24.94 8.94
CA LYS A 203 13.93 -26.12 9.81
C LYS A 203 13.96 -25.66 11.28
N PRO A 204 13.22 -26.33 12.19
CA PRO A 204 13.32 -26.03 13.60
C PRO A 204 14.78 -26.18 14.04
N SER A 205 15.27 -25.21 14.80
CA SER A 205 16.58 -25.31 15.44
C SER A 205 16.52 -26.46 16.44
N LYS A 206 17.38 -27.46 16.30
CA LYS A 206 17.59 -28.44 17.35
C LYS A 206 18.32 -27.72 18.49
N ASN A 207 17.61 -27.45 19.56
CA ASN A 207 18.22 -27.07 20.83
C ASN A 207 18.89 -28.30 21.46
#